data_8e9fd42f618be27484871717403a21da
#
_entry.id   8e9fd42f618be27484871717403a21da
#
_cell.length_a   1.000
_cell.length_b   1.000
_cell.length_c   1.000
_cell.angle_alpha   90.00
_cell.angle_beta   90.00
_cell.angle_gamma   90.00
#
_symmetry.space_group_name_H-M   'P 1'
#
loop_
_entity.id
_entity.type
_entity.pdbx_description
1 polymer ?
#
loop_
_entity_poly.entity_id
_entity_poly.type
_entity_poly.pdbx_seq_one_letter_code
_entity_poly.pdbx_strand_id
1 'polypeptide(L)'
;MAKDIHSLTSTFDTNTRKIVLSAYFLAVATLKAQGIDASIPKQPESVLLAAALSKKASIFALFGGQGTNEVYFDELQNLYDIYKPFVAPFVQALTEDVLVPLVAKEEGSAYYAFGLDVSSWLSGATPRPILPYLLSVPISFPLIGLTQLVQYLVVCRVSNLTPGELRSRISGATGHSQGIVSAVAIAASGTFEELVENSRKSIKWLFYSGLRGQQAFPVTSVEPSIVQDAIVGGEGTPSPMTLEELQPHVSRTNQHLPANSQLHISLHNGPKTFVVTGPSRALFGLVTSLRKVKAQNGLDQSKTPFSQQKPMFSIRFLLVGVPYHSEYLEGVADTVTQEDLNDAELWEAKDLKIPVYNTEDGKSFLYLI
;
A
#
# COMPACT_ATOMS: atom_id res chain seq x y z
N MET A 1 -30.23 22.51 -3.80
CA MET A 1 -29.18 21.73 -3.16
C MET A 1 -27.85 22.34 -3.58
N ALA A 2 -27.05 22.81 -2.63
CA ALA A 2 -25.68 23.23 -2.93
C ALA A 2 -24.89 21.96 -3.35
N LYS A 3 -24.38 21.96 -4.57
CA LYS A 3 -23.50 20.89 -5.05
C LYS A 3 -22.09 21.20 -4.53
N ASP A 4 -21.42 20.18 -3.97
CA ASP A 4 -20.01 20.32 -3.61
C ASP A 4 -19.12 20.45 -4.86
N ILE A 5 -17.90 20.95 -4.69
CA ILE A 5 -16.98 21.23 -5.80
C ILE A 5 -16.63 19.96 -6.61
N HIS A 6 -16.56 18.78 -5.97
CA HIS A 6 -16.28 17.55 -6.67
C HIS A 6 -17.45 17.13 -7.57
N SER A 7 -18.69 17.30 -7.09
CA SER A 7 -19.89 17.08 -7.87
C SER A 7 -20.02 18.07 -9.02
N LEU A 8 -19.69 19.34 -8.80
CA LEU A 8 -19.73 20.39 -9.83
C LEU A 8 -18.74 20.13 -10.96
N THR A 9 -17.59 19.52 -10.64
CA THR A 9 -16.52 19.24 -11.60
C THR A 9 -16.55 17.81 -12.14
N SER A 10 -17.54 17.00 -11.77
CA SER A 10 -17.60 15.57 -12.12
C SER A 10 -17.68 15.29 -13.63
N THR A 11 -18.17 16.24 -14.42
CA THR A 11 -18.30 16.14 -15.88
C THR A 11 -17.09 16.72 -16.63
N PHE A 12 -16.14 17.32 -15.93
CA PHE A 12 -14.94 17.87 -16.56
C PHE A 12 -13.95 16.74 -16.91
N ASP A 13 -13.14 16.97 -17.93
CA ASP A 13 -11.98 16.09 -18.16
C ASP A 13 -11.01 16.15 -16.98
N THR A 14 -10.17 15.13 -16.87
CA THR A 14 -9.27 14.94 -15.73
C THR A 14 -8.37 16.15 -15.47
N ASN A 15 -7.80 16.76 -16.51
CA ASN A 15 -6.87 17.89 -16.36
C ASN A 15 -7.61 19.16 -15.91
N THR A 16 -8.71 19.49 -16.55
CA THR A 16 -9.55 20.64 -16.18
C THR A 16 -10.07 20.49 -14.74
N ARG A 17 -10.52 19.28 -14.38
CA ARG A 17 -10.96 18.99 -13.02
C ARG A 17 -9.86 19.19 -12.00
N LYS A 18 -8.64 18.71 -12.27
CA LYS A 18 -7.48 18.90 -11.40
C LYS A 18 -7.17 20.39 -11.17
N ILE A 19 -7.13 21.19 -12.24
CA ILE A 19 -6.87 22.64 -12.16
C ILE A 19 -7.94 23.34 -11.31
N VAL A 20 -9.22 23.08 -11.56
CA VAL A 20 -10.32 23.72 -10.83
C VAL A 20 -10.32 23.35 -9.36
N LEU A 21 -10.13 22.07 -9.03
CA LEU A 21 -10.06 21.61 -7.64
C LEU A 21 -8.85 22.23 -6.91
N SER A 22 -7.67 22.25 -7.52
CA SER A 22 -6.48 22.88 -6.95
C SER A 22 -6.69 24.36 -6.67
N ALA A 23 -7.21 25.11 -7.63
CA ALA A 23 -7.53 26.53 -7.47
C ALA A 23 -8.55 26.77 -6.35
N TYR A 24 -9.59 25.94 -6.28
CA TYR A 24 -10.61 26.02 -5.24
C TYR A 24 -10.02 25.83 -3.83
N PHE A 25 -9.29 24.74 -3.61
CA PHE A 25 -8.73 24.45 -2.28
C PHE A 25 -7.66 25.46 -1.87
N LEU A 26 -6.88 25.97 -2.83
CA LEU A 26 -5.93 27.05 -2.57
C LEU A 26 -6.65 28.35 -2.16
N ALA A 27 -7.70 28.74 -2.87
CA ALA A 27 -8.50 29.92 -2.55
C ALA A 27 -9.13 29.81 -1.15
N VAL A 28 -9.75 28.67 -0.83
CA VAL A 28 -10.32 28.41 0.49
C VAL A 28 -9.28 28.52 1.60
N ALA A 29 -8.10 27.92 1.41
CA ALA A 29 -7.02 28.00 2.39
C ALA A 29 -6.50 29.42 2.56
N THR A 30 -6.37 30.18 1.47
CA THR A 30 -5.91 31.59 1.50
C THR A 30 -6.91 32.46 2.26
N LEU A 31 -8.21 32.33 1.99
CA LEU A 31 -9.24 33.09 2.71
C LEU A 31 -9.23 32.77 4.21
N LYS A 32 -9.11 31.48 4.55
CA LYS A 32 -9.02 31.05 5.95
C LYS A 32 -7.80 31.62 6.66
N ALA A 33 -6.63 31.65 5.99
CA ALA A 33 -5.42 32.23 6.52
C ALA A 33 -5.52 33.76 6.76
N GLN A 34 -6.36 34.45 5.97
CA GLN A 34 -6.67 35.87 6.15
C GLN A 34 -7.76 36.13 7.19
N GLY A 35 -8.26 35.11 7.89
CA GLY A 35 -9.34 35.24 8.87
C GLY A 35 -10.72 35.54 8.24
N ILE A 36 -10.82 35.40 6.92
CA ILE A 36 -12.07 35.58 6.19
C ILE A 36 -12.83 34.26 6.28
N ASP A 37 -13.94 34.29 7.01
CA ASP A 37 -14.92 33.20 6.92
C ASP A 37 -15.56 33.29 5.54
N ALA A 38 -14.94 32.62 4.57
CA ALA A 38 -15.62 32.31 3.32
C ALA A 38 -16.78 31.43 3.76
N SER A 39 -17.99 31.97 3.84
CA SER A 39 -19.22 31.23 4.12
C SER A 39 -19.43 30.18 3.02
N ILE A 40 -18.53 29.18 3.03
CA ILE A 40 -18.63 28.01 2.19
C ILE A 40 -19.88 27.30 2.69
N PRO A 41 -20.90 27.14 1.83
CA PRO A 41 -22.09 26.45 2.23
C PRO A 41 -21.67 25.13 2.87
N LYS A 42 -22.13 24.86 4.09
CA LYS A 42 -21.83 23.61 4.80
C LYS A 42 -22.12 22.48 3.82
N GLN A 43 -21.06 21.79 3.41
CA GLN A 43 -21.22 20.75 2.41
C GLN A 43 -22.20 19.71 2.94
N PRO A 44 -23.15 19.24 2.11
CA PRO A 44 -24.03 18.18 2.55
C PRO A 44 -23.15 16.97 2.91
N GLU A 45 -23.38 16.43 4.09
CA GLU A 45 -22.69 15.22 4.54
C GLU A 45 -22.91 14.11 3.48
N SER A 46 -21.85 13.37 3.18
CA SER A 46 -21.94 12.20 2.30
C SER A 46 -23.05 11.26 2.81
N VAL A 47 -23.95 10.87 1.92
CA VAL A 47 -25.05 9.93 2.25
C VAL A 47 -24.50 8.64 2.86
N LEU A 48 -23.37 8.16 2.37
CA LEU A 48 -22.70 6.96 2.89
C LEU A 48 -22.19 7.20 4.33
N LEU A 49 -21.52 8.33 4.57
CA LEU A 49 -20.97 8.65 5.90
C LEU A 49 -22.10 8.90 6.92
N ALA A 50 -23.17 9.53 6.52
CA ALA A 50 -24.36 9.73 7.36
C ALA A 50 -25.06 8.39 7.68
N ALA A 51 -25.17 7.50 6.70
CA ALA A 51 -25.72 6.16 6.90
C ALA A 51 -24.84 5.34 7.84
N ALA A 52 -23.52 5.43 7.73
CA ALA A 52 -22.59 4.76 8.63
C ALA A 52 -22.68 5.30 10.07
N LEU A 53 -22.74 6.62 10.24
CA LEU A 53 -22.91 7.23 11.56
C LEU A 53 -24.20 6.77 12.24
N SER A 54 -25.29 6.64 11.48
CA SER A 54 -26.58 6.14 11.96
C SER A 54 -26.69 4.61 12.00
N LYS A 55 -25.58 3.88 11.80
CA LYS A 55 -25.50 2.41 11.77
C LYS A 55 -26.43 1.74 10.74
N LYS A 56 -26.79 2.45 9.69
CA LYS A 56 -27.54 1.91 8.53
C LYS A 56 -26.62 1.35 7.45
N ALA A 57 -25.34 1.63 7.52
CA ALA A 57 -24.29 1.07 6.68
C ALA A 57 -23.05 0.76 7.52
N SER A 58 -22.24 -0.19 7.08
CA SER A 58 -20.92 -0.48 7.65
C SER A 58 -19.85 -0.11 6.63
N ILE A 59 -18.89 0.70 7.03
CA ILE A 59 -17.72 1.09 6.24
C ILE A 59 -16.51 0.41 6.84
N PHE A 60 -15.72 -0.25 6.01
CA PHE A 60 -14.40 -0.78 6.39
C PHE A 60 -13.31 -0.04 5.64
N ALA A 61 -12.27 0.37 6.34
CA ALA A 61 -11.07 0.94 5.72
C ALA A 61 -10.12 -0.20 5.33
N LEU A 62 -9.78 -0.28 4.04
CA LEU A 62 -8.90 -1.30 3.49
C LEU A 62 -7.64 -0.65 2.91
N PHE A 63 -6.47 -1.09 3.37
CA PHE A 63 -5.19 -0.60 2.89
C PHE A 63 -4.45 -1.70 2.13
N GLY A 64 -4.02 -1.40 0.91
CA GLY A 64 -3.28 -2.32 0.07
C GLY A 64 -1.82 -2.52 0.51
N GLY A 65 -1.18 -3.57 -0.02
CA GLY A 65 0.25 -3.78 0.07
C GLY A 65 0.99 -3.33 -1.20
N GLN A 66 2.16 -3.91 -1.44
CA GLN A 66 3.00 -3.65 -2.63
C GLN A 66 2.46 -4.36 -3.89
N GLY A 67 1.20 -4.15 -4.25
CA GLY A 67 0.58 -4.83 -5.41
C GLY A 67 0.71 -4.08 -6.73
N THR A 68 0.77 -2.74 -6.72
CA THR A 68 0.80 -1.86 -7.89
C THR A 68 1.78 -0.71 -7.65
N ASN A 69 3.06 -1.07 -7.51
CA ASN A 69 4.11 -0.13 -7.13
C ASN A 69 4.39 0.95 -8.19
N GLU A 70 4.00 0.75 -9.44
CA GLU A 70 4.32 1.67 -10.52
C GLU A 70 3.60 3.02 -10.43
N VAL A 71 2.48 3.08 -9.73
CA VAL A 71 1.57 4.24 -9.75
C VAL A 71 1.44 4.99 -8.43
N TYR A 72 1.95 4.45 -7.32
CA TYR A 72 1.73 5.06 -6.00
C TYR A 72 2.28 6.49 -5.91
N PHE A 73 3.43 6.76 -6.55
CA PHE A 73 4.02 8.09 -6.50
C PHE A 73 3.28 9.10 -7.38
N ASP A 74 2.73 8.67 -8.52
CA ASP A 74 1.86 9.51 -9.35
C ASP A 74 0.56 9.83 -8.62
N GLU A 75 0.04 8.88 -7.84
CA GLU A 75 -1.12 9.10 -6.98
C GLU A 75 -0.81 10.12 -5.89
N LEU A 76 0.31 9.98 -5.19
CA LEU A 76 0.77 10.94 -4.18
C LEU A 76 0.96 12.33 -4.78
N GLN A 77 1.59 12.43 -5.97
CA GLN A 77 1.76 13.69 -6.69
C GLN A 77 0.40 14.32 -7.04
N ASN A 78 -0.56 13.54 -7.51
CA ASN A 78 -1.90 14.04 -7.82
C ASN A 78 -2.63 14.57 -6.58
N LEU A 79 -2.54 13.86 -5.45
CA LEU A 79 -3.10 14.32 -4.18
C LEU A 79 -2.42 15.59 -3.69
N TYR A 80 -1.09 15.67 -3.80
CA TYR A 80 -0.32 16.86 -3.45
C TYR A 80 -0.75 18.07 -4.31
N ASP A 81 -0.84 17.91 -5.63
CA ASP A 81 -1.16 19.01 -6.54
C ASP A 81 -2.59 19.55 -6.33
N ILE A 82 -3.55 18.65 -6.10
CA ILE A 82 -4.97 19.02 -5.94
C ILE A 82 -5.23 19.60 -4.55
N TYR A 83 -4.67 18.97 -3.52
CA TYR A 83 -4.96 19.29 -2.11
C TYR A 83 -3.77 19.89 -1.38
N LYS A 84 -2.92 20.60 -2.10
CA LYS A 84 -1.65 21.16 -1.59
C LYS A 84 -1.76 21.83 -0.22
N PRO A 85 -2.78 22.67 0.09
CA PRO A 85 -2.88 23.30 1.40
C PRO A 85 -3.01 22.33 2.59
N PHE A 86 -3.47 21.11 2.36
CA PHE A 86 -3.62 20.08 3.39
C PHE A 86 -2.47 19.09 3.37
N VAL A 87 -2.04 18.71 2.17
CA VAL A 87 -1.08 17.64 1.95
C VAL A 87 0.34 18.12 2.15
N ALA A 88 0.68 19.34 1.69
CA ALA A 88 2.05 19.82 1.77
C ALA A 88 2.59 19.91 3.21
N PRO A 89 1.89 20.49 4.20
CA PRO A 89 2.37 20.51 5.57
C PRO A 89 2.54 19.12 6.20
N PHE A 90 1.65 18.19 5.85
CA PHE A 90 1.69 16.82 6.35
C PHE A 90 2.90 16.06 5.78
N VAL A 91 3.09 16.12 4.46
CA VAL A 91 4.25 15.49 3.80
C VAL A 91 5.56 16.13 4.27
N GLN A 92 5.60 17.45 4.42
CA GLN A 92 6.77 18.17 4.91
C GLN A 92 7.17 17.68 6.30
N ALA A 93 6.23 17.60 7.24
CA ALA A 93 6.49 17.11 8.59
C ALA A 93 7.07 15.69 8.60
N LEU A 94 6.51 14.77 7.80
CA LEU A 94 7.01 13.38 7.73
C LEU A 94 8.35 13.29 6.98
N THR A 95 8.60 14.15 6.01
CA THR A 95 9.88 14.23 5.29
C THR A 95 10.99 14.74 6.22
N GLU A 96 10.77 15.90 6.87
CA GLU A 96 11.79 16.58 7.67
C GLU A 96 12.04 15.88 9.02
N ASP A 97 10.98 15.37 9.66
CA ASP A 97 11.08 14.78 11.00
C ASP A 97 11.44 13.29 10.98
N VAL A 98 11.19 12.58 9.86
CA VAL A 98 11.39 11.13 9.79
C VAL A 98 12.28 10.71 8.64
N LEU A 99 11.87 10.92 7.38
CA LEU A 99 12.53 10.30 6.24
C LEU A 99 13.96 10.81 6.03
N VAL A 100 14.17 12.13 6.02
CA VAL A 100 15.50 12.73 5.83
C VAL A 100 16.44 12.37 6.98
N PRO A 101 16.07 12.47 8.26
CA PRO A 101 16.92 12.05 9.37
C PRO A 101 17.26 10.56 9.38
N LEU A 102 16.33 9.68 8.97
CA LEU A 102 16.60 8.25 8.88
C LEU A 102 17.59 7.93 7.77
N VAL A 103 17.45 8.55 6.59
CA VAL A 103 18.42 8.40 5.50
C VAL A 103 19.81 8.89 5.91
N ALA A 104 19.89 9.99 6.66
CA ALA A 104 21.17 10.51 7.14
C ALA A 104 21.88 9.55 8.11
N LYS A 105 21.14 8.70 8.87
CA LYS A 105 21.73 7.66 9.71
C LYS A 105 22.31 6.50 8.89
N GLU A 106 21.78 6.26 7.69
CA GLU A 106 22.21 5.24 6.74
C GLU A 106 23.18 5.84 5.69
N GLU A 107 23.97 6.84 6.08
CA GLU A 107 24.91 7.54 5.21
C GLU A 107 25.87 6.54 4.54
N GLY A 108 26.07 6.71 3.22
CA GLY A 108 26.87 5.79 2.40
C GLY A 108 26.10 4.55 1.91
N SER A 109 24.86 4.37 2.31
CA SER A 109 24.02 3.29 1.78
C SER A 109 23.67 3.52 0.31
N ALA A 110 24.00 2.56 -0.56
CA ALA A 110 23.65 2.61 -1.98
C ALA A 110 22.13 2.63 -2.24
N TYR A 111 21.32 2.26 -1.25
CA TYR A 111 19.87 2.25 -1.37
C TYR A 111 19.26 3.65 -1.44
N TYR A 112 19.93 4.67 -0.91
CA TYR A 112 19.42 6.04 -0.79
C TYR A 112 20.19 7.05 -1.66
N ALA A 113 20.62 6.63 -2.85
CA ALA A 113 21.43 7.48 -3.74
C ALA A 113 20.78 8.82 -4.13
N PHE A 114 19.45 8.94 -4.09
CA PHE A 114 18.69 10.18 -4.32
C PHE A 114 18.08 10.74 -3.03
N GLY A 115 18.39 10.15 -1.87
CA GLY A 115 17.78 10.52 -0.59
C GLY A 115 16.29 10.14 -0.50
N LEU A 116 15.57 10.79 0.45
CA LEU A 116 14.11 10.70 0.62
C LEU A 116 13.50 12.08 0.95
N ASP A 117 13.96 13.12 0.28
CA ASP A 117 13.34 14.44 0.38
C ASP A 117 12.08 14.52 -0.52
N VAL A 118 11.05 13.83 -0.07
CA VAL A 118 9.77 13.67 -0.79
C VAL A 118 9.09 15.03 -0.98
N SER A 119 9.22 15.94 0.00
CA SER A 119 8.64 17.27 -0.07
C SER A 119 9.23 18.08 -1.23
N SER A 120 10.54 18.02 -1.42
CA SER A 120 11.22 18.68 -2.55
C SER A 120 10.86 18.04 -3.89
N TRP A 121 10.70 16.74 -3.96
CA TRP A 121 10.27 16.05 -5.19
C TRP A 121 8.86 16.46 -5.61
N LEU A 122 7.90 16.46 -4.67
CA LEU A 122 6.51 16.79 -4.93
C LEU A 122 6.30 18.28 -5.25
N SER A 123 7.07 19.16 -4.61
CA SER A 123 7.00 20.60 -4.90
C SER A 123 7.70 21.00 -6.20
N GLY A 124 8.53 20.12 -6.77
CA GLY A 124 9.36 20.41 -7.94
C GLY A 124 10.63 21.20 -7.59
N ALA A 125 10.99 21.37 -6.31
CA ALA A 125 12.23 22.01 -5.89
C ALA A 125 13.46 21.18 -6.29
N THR A 126 13.34 19.87 -6.30
CA THR A 126 14.31 18.93 -6.87
C THR A 126 13.65 18.01 -7.88
N PRO A 127 14.40 17.50 -8.88
CA PRO A 127 13.84 16.56 -9.85
C PRO A 127 13.31 15.29 -9.18
N ARG A 128 12.18 14.80 -9.65
CA ARG A 128 11.66 13.47 -9.27
C ARG A 128 12.69 12.39 -9.61
N PRO A 129 13.00 11.47 -8.70
CA PRO A 129 13.88 10.34 -8.98
C PRO A 129 13.34 9.44 -10.10
N ILE A 130 14.24 8.68 -10.71
CA ILE A 130 13.90 7.72 -11.76
C ILE A 130 13.02 6.59 -11.22
N LEU A 131 12.15 6.05 -12.06
CA LEU A 131 11.20 5.01 -11.67
C LEU A 131 11.87 3.78 -11.00
N PRO A 132 12.99 3.22 -11.46
CA PRO A 132 13.64 2.10 -10.77
C PRO A 132 14.02 2.40 -9.31
N TYR A 133 14.39 3.64 -9.00
CA TYR A 133 14.64 4.07 -7.63
C TYR A 133 13.36 4.08 -6.80
N LEU A 134 12.30 4.68 -7.33
CA LEU A 134 10.99 4.74 -6.66
C LEU A 134 10.38 3.34 -6.44
N LEU A 135 10.68 2.37 -7.30
CA LEU A 135 10.23 0.99 -7.17
C LEU A 135 11.06 0.16 -6.18
N SER A 136 12.27 0.59 -5.86
CA SER A 136 13.11 -0.15 -4.90
C SER A 136 12.43 -0.20 -3.53
N VAL A 137 12.56 -1.35 -2.85
CA VAL A 137 11.81 -1.61 -1.62
C VAL A 137 12.11 -0.63 -0.49
N PRO A 138 13.39 -0.22 -0.24
CA PRO A 138 13.69 0.77 0.79
C PRO A 138 12.99 2.13 0.56
N ILE A 139 12.59 2.41 -0.67
CA ILE A 139 11.92 3.66 -1.07
C ILE A 139 10.40 3.46 -1.14
N SER A 140 9.95 2.43 -1.86
CA SER A 140 8.51 2.22 -2.08
C SER A 140 7.76 1.85 -0.81
N PHE A 141 8.40 1.12 0.12
CA PHE A 141 7.74 0.65 1.33
C PHE A 141 7.22 1.81 2.20
N PRO A 142 8.06 2.76 2.65
CA PRO A 142 7.57 3.92 3.40
C PRO A 142 6.69 4.86 2.56
N LEU A 143 6.94 5.00 1.25
CA LEU A 143 6.20 5.96 0.44
C LEU A 143 4.80 5.47 0.05
N ILE A 144 4.57 4.17 -0.08
CA ILE A 144 3.22 3.61 -0.20
C ILE A 144 2.42 3.89 1.08
N GLY A 145 3.02 3.68 2.25
CA GLY A 145 2.38 4.02 3.52
C GLY A 145 2.06 5.51 3.62
N LEU A 146 3.00 6.39 3.22
CA LEU A 146 2.77 7.84 3.15
C LEU A 146 1.59 8.17 2.24
N THR A 147 1.51 7.56 1.05
CA THR A 147 0.41 7.78 0.10
C THR A 147 -0.93 7.41 0.73
N GLN A 148 -1.01 6.26 1.41
CA GLN A 148 -2.23 5.80 2.09
C GLN A 148 -2.67 6.74 3.22
N LEU A 149 -1.73 7.24 4.01
CA LEU A 149 -2.01 8.19 5.08
C LEU A 149 -2.46 9.56 4.54
N VAL A 150 -1.87 10.00 3.42
CA VAL A 150 -2.30 11.19 2.70
C VAL A 150 -3.72 11.03 2.13
N GLN A 151 -4.06 9.87 1.58
CA GLN A 151 -5.43 9.57 1.13
C GLN A 151 -6.42 9.73 2.28
N TYR A 152 -6.12 9.14 3.44
CA TYR A 152 -6.98 9.27 4.62
C TYR A 152 -7.11 10.73 5.09
N LEU A 153 -5.99 11.46 5.17
CA LEU A 153 -5.98 12.89 5.48
C LEU A 153 -6.89 13.69 4.53
N VAL A 154 -6.79 13.45 3.23
CA VAL A 154 -7.59 14.13 2.21
C VAL A 154 -9.09 13.83 2.42
N VAL A 155 -9.45 12.58 2.69
CA VAL A 155 -10.84 12.21 3.00
C VAL A 155 -11.35 12.98 4.21
N CYS A 156 -10.58 13.06 5.30
CA CYS A 156 -10.95 13.85 6.48
C CYS A 156 -11.18 15.34 6.11
N ARG A 157 -10.22 15.95 5.41
CA ARG A 157 -10.26 17.38 5.08
C ARG A 157 -11.38 17.74 4.10
N VAL A 158 -11.56 16.91 3.07
CA VAL A 158 -12.64 17.13 2.08
C VAL A 158 -14.01 16.91 2.68
N SER A 159 -14.16 15.95 3.58
CA SER A 159 -15.41 15.70 4.31
C SER A 159 -15.66 16.68 5.45
N ASN A 160 -14.70 17.58 5.73
CA ASN A 160 -14.72 18.48 6.89
C ASN A 160 -14.92 17.73 8.22
N LEU A 161 -14.24 16.61 8.38
CA LEU A 161 -14.24 15.74 9.56
C LEU A 161 -12.85 15.70 10.16
N THR A 162 -12.77 15.64 11.49
CA THR A 162 -11.53 15.23 12.16
C THR A 162 -11.26 13.73 11.92
N PRO A 163 -10.04 13.25 12.10
CA PRO A 163 -9.74 11.81 12.05
C PRO A 163 -10.66 10.98 12.97
N GLY A 164 -10.96 11.45 14.19
CA GLY A 164 -11.86 10.79 15.13
C GLY A 164 -13.31 10.75 14.65
N GLU A 165 -13.80 11.83 14.05
CA GLU A 165 -15.14 11.86 13.47
C GLU A 165 -15.29 10.95 12.26
N LEU A 166 -14.28 10.90 11.36
CA LEU A 166 -14.28 9.94 10.25
C LEU A 166 -14.18 8.51 10.79
N ARG A 167 -13.26 8.26 11.74
CA ARG A 167 -13.09 6.97 12.39
C ARG A 167 -14.38 6.47 13.04
N SER A 168 -15.18 7.33 13.65
CA SER A 168 -16.47 6.96 14.26
C SER A 168 -17.51 6.43 13.26
N ARG A 169 -17.29 6.64 11.97
CA ARG A 169 -18.11 6.14 10.87
C ARG A 169 -17.56 4.85 10.27
N ILE A 170 -16.37 4.42 10.70
CA ILE A 170 -15.69 3.21 10.20
C ILE A 170 -15.94 2.09 11.22
N SER A 171 -16.50 0.98 10.74
CA SER A 171 -16.81 -0.21 11.56
C SER A 171 -15.56 -1.02 11.90
N GLY A 172 -14.52 -0.91 11.11
CA GLY A 172 -13.23 -1.55 11.31
C GLY A 172 -12.27 -1.25 10.18
N ALA A 173 -11.01 -1.56 10.39
CA ALA A 173 -9.94 -1.41 9.40
C ALA A 173 -9.17 -2.70 9.22
N THR A 174 -8.54 -2.87 8.08
CA THR A 174 -7.57 -3.94 7.82
C THR A 174 -6.58 -3.47 6.77
N GLY A 175 -5.49 -4.19 6.63
CA GLY A 175 -4.49 -3.90 5.61
C GLY A 175 -3.81 -5.18 5.14
N HIS A 176 -3.66 -5.30 3.84
CA HIS A 176 -2.89 -6.38 3.25
C HIS A 176 -1.39 -6.07 3.40
N SER A 177 -0.62 -7.01 3.99
CA SER A 177 0.82 -6.86 4.18
C SER A 177 1.15 -5.53 4.90
N GLN A 178 2.01 -4.68 4.35
CA GLN A 178 2.37 -3.37 4.91
C GLN A 178 1.18 -2.44 5.18
N GLY A 179 0.06 -2.61 4.47
CA GLY A 179 -1.13 -1.78 4.65
C GLY A 179 -1.73 -1.86 6.06
N ILE A 180 -1.43 -2.93 6.82
CA ILE A 180 -1.87 -3.06 8.20
C ILE A 180 -1.33 -1.92 9.09
N VAL A 181 -0.14 -1.41 8.79
CA VAL A 181 0.49 -0.32 9.54
C VAL A 181 -0.31 0.98 9.39
N SER A 182 -0.78 1.27 8.16
CA SER A 182 -1.67 2.40 7.89
C SER A 182 -3.03 2.23 8.59
N ALA A 183 -3.58 1.00 8.60
CA ALA A 183 -4.83 0.69 9.30
C ALA A 183 -4.73 0.94 10.81
N VAL A 184 -3.62 0.53 11.43
CA VAL A 184 -3.33 0.79 12.85
C VAL A 184 -3.20 2.29 13.12
N ALA A 185 -2.46 3.03 12.30
CA ALA A 185 -2.27 4.46 12.49
C ALA A 185 -3.58 5.23 12.48
N ILE A 186 -4.48 4.95 11.54
CA ILE A 186 -5.79 5.62 11.49
C ILE A 186 -6.70 5.20 12.65
N ALA A 187 -6.63 3.94 13.08
CA ALA A 187 -7.41 3.44 14.20
C ALA A 187 -6.99 4.08 15.53
N ALA A 188 -5.72 4.47 15.66
CA ALA A 188 -5.18 5.15 16.83
C ALA A 188 -5.38 6.68 16.82
N SER A 189 -5.76 7.30 15.68
CA SER A 189 -5.78 8.75 15.52
C SER A 189 -7.18 9.34 15.70
N GLY A 190 -7.35 10.31 16.60
CA GLY A 190 -8.59 11.07 16.82
C GLY A 190 -8.50 12.52 16.37
N THR A 191 -7.31 13.11 16.42
CA THR A 191 -7.04 14.48 15.97
C THR A 191 -6.06 14.50 14.81
N PHE A 192 -5.86 15.66 14.18
CA PHE A 192 -4.87 15.78 13.10
C PHE A 192 -3.44 15.71 13.64
N GLU A 193 -3.21 16.19 14.84
CA GLU A 193 -1.93 16.10 15.55
C GLU A 193 -1.58 14.64 15.85
N GLU A 194 -2.54 13.87 16.37
CA GLU A 194 -2.39 12.42 16.58
C GLU A 194 -2.17 11.67 15.25
N LEU A 195 -2.84 12.09 14.16
CA LEU A 195 -2.63 11.49 12.85
C LEU A 195 -1.19 11.72 12.37
N VAL A 196 -0.64 12.92 12.54
CA VAL A 196 0.78 13.21 12.20
C VAL A 196 1.71 12.34 13.04
N GLU A 197 1.49 12.25 14.36
CA GLU A 197 2.33 11.47 15.25
C GLU A 197 2.28 9.97 14.96
N ASN A 198 1.09 9.41 14.77
CA ASN A 198 0.94 8.01 14.40
C ASN A 198 1.49 7.73 12.99
N SER A 199 1.46 8.72 12.10
CA SER A 199 2.10 8.61 10.79
C SER A 199 3.62 8.59 10.89
N ARG A 200 4.23 9.36 11.80
CA ARG A 200 5.69 9.29 12.06
C ARG A 200 6.10 7.88 12.51
N LYS A 201 5.36 7.29 13.43
CA LYS A 201 5.59 5.90 13.88
C LYS A 201 5.47 4.91 12.72
N SER A 202 4.41 5.04 11.92
CA SER A 202 4.17 4.19 10.74
C SER A 202 5.30 4.28 9.73
N ILE A 203 5.69 5.48 9.34
CA ILE A 203 6.71 5.71 8.32
C ILE A 203 8.08 5.23 8.81
N LYS A 204 8.39 5.42 10.11
CA LYS A 204 9.64 4.90 10.69
C LYS A 204 9.69 3.38 10.63
N TRP A 205 8.61 2.69 11.02
CA TRP A 205 8.53 1.24 10.95
C TRP A 205 8.65 0.73 9.51
N LEU A 206 7.93 1.35 8.57
CA LEU A 206 7.96 0.99 7.16
C LEU A 206 9.34 1.24 6.53
N PHE A 207 10.02 2.31 6.93
CA PHE A 207 11.37 2.61 6.46
C PHE A 207 12.35 1.47 6.83
N TYR A 208 12.40 1.09 8.09
CA TYR A 208 13.30 0.03 8.53
C TYR A 208 12.89 -1.33 7.98
N SER A 209 11.60 -1.63 7.92
CA SER A 209 11.12 -2.89 7.32
C SER A 209 11.51 -3.02 5.84
N GLY A 210 11.44 -1.92 5.08
CA GLY A 210 11.92 -1.88 3.70
C GLY A 210 13.42 -2.04 3.58
N LEU A 211 14.18 -1.33 4.42
CA LEU A 211 15.64 -1.37 4.44
C LEU A 211 16.17 -2.77 4.85
N ARG A 212 15.73 -3.29 5.99
CA ARG A 212 16.22 -4.59 6.51
C ARG A 212 15.77 -5.75 5.62
N GLY A 213 14.57 -5.69 5.07
CA GLY A 213 14.14 -6.66 4.06
C GLY A 213 15.05 -6.68 2.84
N GLN A 214 15.44 -5.52 2.32
CA GLN A 214 16.35 -5.43 1.18
C GLN A 214 17.79 -5.85 1.55
N GLN A 215 18.23 -5.61 2.77
CA GLN A 215 19.54 -6.06 3.24
C GLN A 215 19.59 -7.58 3.43
N ALA A 216 18.53 -8.18 3.96
CA ALA A 216 18.41 -9.63 4.13
C ALA A 216 18.36 -10.36 2.77
N PHE A 217 17.81 -9.73 1.75
CA PHE A 217 17.74 -10.26 0.40
C PHE A 217 18.33 -9.25 -0.60
N PRO A 218 19.66 -9.15 -0.68
CA PRO A 218 20.32 -8.20 -1.57
C PRO A 218 20.08 -8.58 -3.02
N VAL A 219 19.65 -7.60 -3.81
CA VAL A 219 19.55 -7.77 -5.27
C VAL A 219 20.94 -7.78 -5.85
N THR A 220 21.34 -8.91 -6.41
CA THR A 220 22.58 -8.95 -7.19
C THR A 220 22.41 -8.16 -8.47
N SER A 221 23.29 -7.22 -8.73
CA SER A 221 23.25 -6.18 -9.77
C SER A 221 23.20 -6.67 -11.23
N VAL A 222 23.02 -7.96 -11.46
CA VAL A 222 23.14 -8.60 -12.79
C VAL A 222 21.77 -8.85 -13.44
N GLU A 223 20.65 -8.68 -12.75
CA GLU A 223 19.32 -8.94 -13.31
C GLU A 223 18.47 -7.68 -13.38
N PRO A 224 18.17 -7.17 -14.59
CA PRO A 224 17.44 -5.90 -14.77
C PRO A 224 15.94 -5.98 -14.42
N SER A 225 15.39 -7.14 -14.12
CA SER A 225 14.00 -7.33 -13.70
C SER A 225 13.95 -7.97 -12.33
N ILE A 226 13.81 -7.13 -11.33
CA ILE A 226 13.67 -7.56 -9.94
C ILE A 226 12.23 -7.98 -9.74
N VAL A 227 11.97 -9.24 -9.97
CA VAL A 227 10.67 -9.86 -9.71
C VAL A 227 10.91 -11.03 -8.78
N GLN A 228 10.49 -10.89 -7.54
CA GLN A 228 10.62 -11.93 -6.53
C GLN A 228 9.27 -12.61 -6.20
N ASP A 229 8.17 -12.03 -6.71
CA ASP A 229 6.84 -12.55 -6.49
C ASP A 229 6.08 -12.72 -7.82
N ALA A 230 5.34 -13.80 -7.93
CA ALA A 230 4.41 -14.03 -9.02
C ALA A 230 3.02 -14.39 -8.46
N ILE A 231 2.01 -13.65 -8.90
CA ILE A 231 0.62 -14.01 -8.63
C ILE A 231 0.19 -15.06 -9.63
N VAL A 232 -0.27 -16.20 -9.14
CA VAL A 232 -0.87 -17.26 -9.93
C VAL A 232 -2.33 -17.37 -9.51
N GLY A 233 -3.25 -17.07 -10.41
CA GLY A 233 -4.67 -17.17 -10.10
C GLY A 233 -5.57 -16.52 -11.14
N GLY A 234 -6.85 -16.52 -10.89
CA GLY A 234 -7.85 -15.90 -11.75
C GLY A 234 -9.22 -15.90 -11.09
N GLU A 235 -9.76 -14.72 -10.81
CA GLU A 235 -11.15 -14.59 -10.44
C GLU A 235 -12.04 -14.69 -11.70
N GLY A 236 -13.17 -15.37 -11.59
CA GLY A 236 -14.16 -15.48 -12.66
C GLY A 236 -13.84 -16.48 -13.78
N THR A 237 -12.80 -17.30 -13.64
CA THR A 237 -12.52 -18.36 -14.61
C THR A 237 -13.27 -19.66 -14.27
N PRO A 238 -13.79 -20.42 -15.26
CA PRO A 238 -14.56 -21.63 -15.01
C PRO A 238 -13.77 -22.76 -14.32
N SER A 239 -12.45 -22.79 -14.46
CA SER A 239 -11.57 -23.81 -13.87
C SER A 239 -10.24 -23.17 -13.46
N PRO A 240 -10.22 -22.41 -12.36
CA PRO A 240 -8.98 -21.80 -11.85
C PRO A 240 -8.08 -22.88 -11.25
N MET A 241 -6.78 -22.59 -11.19
CA MET A 241 -5.81 -23.44 -10.50
C MET A 241 -6.04 -23.40 -8.99
N THR A 242 -6.11 -24.55 -8.35
CA THR A 242 -6.20 -24.69 -6.90
C THR A 242 -4.81 -24.76 -6.26
N LEU A 243 -4.76 -24.70 -4.93
CA LEU A 243 -3.51 -24.88 -4.19
C LEU A 243 -2.91 -26.28 -4.42
N GLU A 244 -3.76 -27.30 -4.41
CA GLU A 244 -3.36 -28.69 -4.62
C GLU A 244 -2.78 -28.92 -6.03
N GLU A 245 -3.22 -28.14 -7.01
CA GLU A 245 -2.69 -28.17 -8.37
C GLU A 245 -1.38 -27.36 -8.50
N LEU A 246 -1.26 -26.23 -7.80
CA LEU A 246 -0.06 -25.39 -7.83
C LEU A 246 1.13 -26.02 -7.09
N GLN A 247 0.88 -26.60 -5.91
CA GLN A 247 1.91 -27.15 -5.03
C GLN A 247 2.85 -28.16 -5.72
N PRO A 248 2.37 -29.13 -6.54
CA PRO A 248 3.24 -30.04 -7.28
C PRO A 248 4.17 -29.34 -8.27
N HIS A 249 3.75 -28.21 -8.87
CA HIS A 249 4.59 -27.44 -9.79
C HIS A 249 5.71 -26.72 -9.04
N VAL A 250 5.41 -26.12 -7.90
CA VAL A 250 6.41 -25.48 -7.01
C VAL A 250 7.38 -26.55 -6.52
N SER A 251 6.89 -27.66 -5.97
CA SER A 251 7.73 -28.77 -5.46
C SER A 251 8.67 -29.34 -6.53
N ARG A 252 8.16 -29.55 -7.75
CA ARG A 252 8.99 -30.03 -8.87
C ARG A 252 10.06 -29.04 -9.26
N THR A 253 9.74 -27.75 -9.24
CA THR A 253 10.74 -26.71 -9.52
C THR A 253 11.82 -26.71 -8.43
N ASN A 254 11.44 -26.82 -7.18
CA ASN A 254 12.35 -26.82 -6.03
C ASN A 254 13.29 -28.04 -6.01
N GLN A 255 12.88 -29.19 -6.57
CA GLN A 255 13.78 -30.36 -6.66
C GLN A 255 15.09 -30.09 -7.43
N HIS A 256 15.11 -29.07 -8.27
CA HIS A 256 16.26 -28.67 -9.08
C HIS A 256 16.98 -27.42 -8.56
N LEU A 257 16.57 -26.91 -7.40
CA LEU A 257 17.10 -25.70 -6.80
C LEU A 257 17.86 -26.01 -5.49
N PRO A 258 18.94 -25.28 -5.20
CA PRO A 258 19.56 -25.36 -3.88
C PRO A 258 18.57 -24.87 -2.80
N ALA A 259 18.78 -25.32 -1.56
CA ALA A 259 17.87 -25.02 -0.44
C ALA A 259 17.66 -23.52 -0.21
N ASN A 260 18.70 -22.72 -0.41
CA ASN A 260 18.65 -21.26 -0.27
C ASN A 260 18.09 -20.51 -1.48
N SER A 261 17.51 -21.20 -2.45
CA SER A 261 16.96 -20.62 -3.69
C SER A 261 15.61 -21.22 -4.05
N GLN A 262 14.93 -21.81 -3.09
CA GLN A 262 13.64 -22.46 -3.29
C GLN A 262 12.49 -21.45 -3.39
N LEU A 263 11.44 -21.86 -4.06
CA LEU A 263 10.20 -21.09 -4.19
C LEU A 263 9.26 -21.45 -3.04
N HIS A 264 8.56 -20.44 -2.53
CA HIS A 264 7.56 -20.59 -1.48
C HIS A 264 6.20 -20.06 -1.95
N ILE A 265 5.10 -20.74 -1.64
CA ILE A 265 3.77 -20.17 -1.75
C ILE A 265 3.58 -19.33 -0.50
N SER A 266 3.78 -18.03 -0.61
CA SER A 266 3.92 -17.11 0.52
C SER A 266 2.60 -16.47 0.96
N LEU A 267 1.65 -16.29 0.04
CA LEU A 267 0.35 -15.71 0.36
C LEU A 267 -0.78 -16.44 -0.35
N HIS A 268 -1.88 -16.60 0.38
CA HIS A 268 -3.17 -17.07 -0.12
C HIS A 268 -4.13 -15.87 -0.10
N ASN A 269 -4.18 -15.10 -1.20
CA ASN A 269 -5.05 -13.93 -1.32
C ASN A 269 -6.52 -14.29 -1.60
N GLY A 270 -6.84 -15.56 -1.45
CA GLY A 270 -8.16 -16.13 -1.66
C GLY A 270 -8.05 -17.61 -2.07
N PRO A 271 -9.18 -18.30 -2.24
CA PRO A 271 -9.18 -19.73 -2.54
C PRO A 271 -8.53 -20.09 -3.89
N LYS A 272 -8.28 -19.09 -4.74
CA LYS A 272 -7.85 -19.26 -6.14
C LYS A 272 -6.78 -18.24 -6.57
N THR A 273 -6.17 -17.55 -5.62
CA THR A 273 -5.15 -16.53 -5.89
C THR A 273 -4.01 -16.69 -4.91
N PHE A 274 -2.84 -16.98 -5.44
CA PHE A 274 -1.64 -17.31 -4.66
C PHE A 274 -0.48 -16.43 -5.08
N VAL A 275 0.35 -16.06 -4.12
CA VAL A 275 1.65 -15.43 -4.38
C VAL A 275 2.73 -16.46 -4.18
N VAL A 276 3.58 -16.61 -5.18
CA VAL A 276 4.77 -17.45 -5.12
C VAL A 276 6.00 -16.55 -5.11
N THR A 277 6.86 -16.76 -4.14
CA THR A 277 7.99 -15.92 -3.79
C THR A 277 9.29 -16.70 -3.91
N GLY A 278 10.36 -16.04 -4.33
CA GLY A 278 11.71 -16.61 -4.42
C GLY A 278 12.55 -15.98 -5.52
N PRO A 279 13.75 -16.48 -5.79
CA PRO A 279 14.65 -15.93 -6.80
C PRO A 279 14.00 -15.84 -8.18
N SER A 280 14.23 -14.73 -8.87
CA SER A 280 13.59 -14.46 -10.17
C SER A 280 13.79 -15.56 -11.20
N ARG A 281 14.99 -16.16 -11.28
CA ARG A 281 15.25 -17.31 -12.19
C ARG A 281 14.39 -18.51 -11.89
N ALA A 282 14.19 -18.81 -10.61
CA ALA A 282 13.33 -19.91 -10.17
C ALA A 282 11.87 -19.64 -10.52
N LEU A 283 11.39 -18.40 -10.29
CA LEU A 283 10.06 -17.96 -10.70
C LEU A 283 9.84 -18.05 -12.21
N PHE A 284 10.81 -17.64 -13.04
CA PHE A 284 10.74 -17.83 -14.48
C PHE A 284 10.64 -19.30 -14.89
N GLY A 285 11.38 -20.20 -14.21
CA GLY A 285 11.28 -21.65 -14.41
C GLY A 285 9.89 -22.18 -14.10
N LEU A 286 9.33 -21.81 -12.96
CA LEU A 286 7.96 -22.16 -12.56
C LEU A 286 6.94 -21.64 -13.58
N VAL A 287 7.00 -20.36 -13.92
CA VAL A 287 6.08 -19.73 -14.87
C VAL A 287 6.14 -20.40 -16.25
N THR A 288 7.31 -20.78 -16.71
CA THR A 288 7.50 -21.52 -17.95
C THR A 288 6.82 -22.90 -17.88
N SER A 289 6.91 -23.59 -16.74
CA SER A 289 6.22 -24.86 -16.51
C SER A 289 4.70 -24.67 -16.49
N LEU A 290 4.21 -23.68 -15.76
CA LEU A 290 2.77 -23.38 -15.64
C LEU A 290 2.13 -22.99 -16.97
N ARG A 291 2.84 -22.25 -17.84
CA ARG A 291 2.36 -21.88 -19.18
C ARG A 291 2.10 -23.09 -20.08
N LYS A 292 2.77 -24.23 -19.87
CA LYS A 292 2.55 -25.47 -20.66
C LYS A 292 1.23 -26.14 -20.30
N VAL A 293 0.78 -26.03 -19.06
CA VAL A 293 -0.46 -26.65 -18.59
C VAL A 293 -1.67 -25.72 -18.66
N LYS A 294 -1.44 -24.42 -18.76
CA LYS A 294 -2.50 -23.40 -18.87
C LYS A 294 -3.29 -23.54 -20.17
N ALA A 295 -4.61 -23.35 -20.11
CA ALA A 295 -5.42 -23.17 -21.31
C ALA A 295 -5.01 -21.91 -22.08
N GLN A 296 -5.15 -21.92 -23.40
CA GLN A 296 -4.96 -20.73 -24.21
C GLN A 296 -6.02 -19.68 -23.89
N ASN A 297 -5.62 -18.40 -23.87
CA ASN A 297 -6.56 -17.32 -23.62
C ASN A 297 -7.66 -17.30 -24.70
N GLY A 298 -8.92 -17.19 -24.26
CA GLY A 298 -10.07 -17.16 -25.16
C GLY A 298 -10.52 -18.51 -25.72
N LEU A 299 -9.85 -19.61 -25.33
CA LEU A 299 -10.27 -20.95 -25.74
C LEU A 299 -11.57 -21.35 -25.01
N ASP A 300 -12.64 -21.55 -25.78
CA ASP A 300 -13.88 -22.14 -25.27
C ASP A 300 -13.69 -23.64 -25.07
N GLN A 301 -13.69 -24.08 -23.82
CA GLN A 301 -13.56 -25.48 -23.42
C GLN A 301 -14.91 -26.14 -23.11
N SER A 302 -16.03 -25.49 -23.37
CA SER A 302 -17.37 -26.01 -23.03
C SER A 302 -17.69 -27.37 -23.72
N LYS A 303 -17.08 -27.63 -24.88
CA LYS A 303 -17.20 -28.87 -25.63
C LYS A 303 -16.07 -29.86 -25.38
N THR A 304 -15.08 -29.50 -24.55
CA THR A 304 -13.95 -30.38 -24.22
C THR A 304 -14.36 -31.28 -23.04
N PRO A 305 -14.15 -32.61 -23.08
CA PRO A 305 -14.39 -33.48 -21.95
C PRO A 305 -13.67 -32.95 -20.70
N PHE A 306 -14.31 -32.99 -19.54
CA PHE A 306 -13.78 -32.43 -18.29
C PHE A 306 -12.36 -32.94 -17.97
N SER A 307 -12.08 -34.21 -18.24
CA SER A 307 -10.74 -34.81 -18.05
C SER A 307 -9.65 -34.28 -18.99
N GLN A 308 -10.03 -33.55 -20.04
CA GLN A 308 -9.11 -32.96 -21.01
C GLN A 308 -9.07 -31.42 -20.95
N GLN A 309 -9.93 -30.82 -20.12
CA GLN A 309 -9.91 -29.39 -19.90
C GLN A 309 -8.62 -28.99 -19.19
N LYS A 310 -8.04 -27.89 -19.65
CA LYS A 310 -6.86 -27.29 -19.02
C LYS A 310 -7.28 -26.19 -18.05
N PRO A 311 -6.58 -26.00 -16.92
CA PRO A 311 -6.90 -24.93 -15.98
C PRO A 311 -6.74 -23.55 -16.65
N MET A 312 -7.66 -22.64 -16.32
CA MET A 312 -7.68 -21.26 -16.78
C MET A 312 -7.25 -20.36 -15.64
N PHE A 313 -6.07 -19.77 -15.73
CA PHE A 313 -5.53 -18.85 -14.72
C PHE A 313 -4.66 -17.78 -15.38
N SER A 314 -4.44 -16.70 -14.68
CA SER A 314 -3.47 -15.66 -15.06
C SER A 314 -2.19 -15.78 -14.23
N ILE A 315 -1.11 -15.27 -14.77
CA ILE A 315 0.15 -15.12 -14.06
C ILE A 315 0.58 -13.67 -14.21
N ARG A 316 0.84 -13.02 -13.10
CA ARG A 316 1.36 -11.65 -13.06
C ARG A 316 2.60 -11.63 -12.18
N PHE A 317 3.67 -11.05 -12.67
CA PHE A 317 4.82 -10.70 -11.84
C PHE A 317 4.54 -9.40 -11.08
N LEU A 318 4.94 -9.36 -9.84
CA LEU A 318 4.94 -8.15 -9.03
C LEU A 318 6.32 -7.50 -9.09
N LEU A 319 6.35 -6.18 -9.23
CA LEU A 319 7.58 -5.40 -9.17
C LEU A 319 8.01 -5.17 -7.71
N VAL A 320 8.29 -6.26 -7.02
CA VAL A 320 8.74 -6.29 -5.63
C VAL A 320 10.09 -6.98 -5.58
N GLY A 321 11.10 -6.27 -5.11
CA GLY A 321 12.50 -6.74 -5.10
C GLY A 321 12.89 -7.58 -3.89
N VAL A 322 11.96 -7.83 -2.95
CA VAL A 322 12.19 -8.57 -1.72
C VAL A 322 11.11 -9.63 -1.57
N PRO A 323 11.45 -10.88 -1.27
CA PRO A 323 10.51 -11.99 -1.14
C PRO A 323 9.81 -11.96 0.23
N TYR A 324 8.94 -10.97 0.44
CA TYR A 324 8.17 -10.85 1.67
C TYR A 324 7.29 -12.07 1.91
N HIS A 325 6.94 -12.30 3.17
CA HIS A 325 6.13 -13.44 3.61
C HIS A 325 6.78 -14.81 3.33
N SER A 326 8.12 -14.87 3.36
CA SER A 326 8.88 -16.11 3.17
C SER A 326 10.00 -16.25 4.20
N GLU A 327 10.53 -17.45 4.34
CA GLU A 327 11.64 -17.77 5.23
C GLU A 327 12.93 -16.98 4.92
N TYR A 328 13.04 -16.41 3.72
CA TYR A 328 14.14 -15.51 3.35
C TYR A 328 14.31 -14.30 4.26
N LEU A 329 13.24 -13.91 4.96
CA LEU A 329 13.20 -12.73 5.83
C LEU A 329 13.05 -13.11 7.31
N GLU A 330 13.37 -14.35 7.67
CA GLU A 330 13.39 -14.77 9.07
C GLU A 330 14.30 -13.86 9.90
N GLY A 331 13.83 -13.40 11.05
CA GLY A 331 14.55 -12.47 11.94
C GLY A 331 14.50 -10.99 11.55
N VAL A 332 14.04 -10.62 10.35
CA VAL A 332 13.96 -9.19 9.95
C VAL A 332 13.05 -8.40 10.87
N ALA A 333 11.90 -8.97 11.26
CA ALA A 333 10.97 -8.28 12.15
C ALA A 333 11.59 -8.02 13.53
N ASP A 334 12.35 -8.98 14.06
CA ASP A 334 13.05 -8.85 15.34
C ASP A 334 14.13 -7.76 15.26
N THR A 335 14.93 -7.74 14.18
CA THR A 335 15.93 -6.68 13.96
C THR A 335 15.25 -5.30 13.91
N VAL A 336 14.15 -5.15 13.18
CA VAL A 336 13.44 -3.87 13.10
C VAL A 336 12.91 -3.44 14.48
N THR A 337 12.30 -4.36 15.24
CA THR A 337 11.68 -4.00 16.51
C THR A 337 12.70 -3.78 17.63
N GLN A 338 13.69 -4.63 17.75
CA GLN A 338 14.65 -4.62 18.87
C GLN A 338 15.84 -3.69 18.64
N GLU A 339 16.34 -3.61 17.40
CA GLU A 339 17.55 -2.83 17.11
C GLU A 339 17.20 -1.44 16.55
N ASP A 340 16.37 -1.36 15.49
CA ASP A 340 16.13 -0.11 14.79
C ASP A 340 15.13 0.80 15.50
N LEU A 341 14.09 0.21 16.06
CA LEU A 341 13.08 0.94 16.84
C LEU A 341 13.48 1.05 18.30
N ASN A 342 14.43 0.22 18.75
CA ASN A 342 14.96 0.21 20.13
C ASN A 342 13.83 0.16 21.17
N ASP A 343 12.92 -0.80 20.98
CA ASP A 343 11.72 -0.99 21.82
C ASP A 343 10.84 0.27 21.95
N ALA A 344 10.99 1.21 21.00
CA ALA A 344 10.10 2.36 20.96
C ALA A 344 8.66 1.88 20.88
N GLU A 345 7.82 2.32 21.80
CA GLU A 345 6.40 2.00 21.82
C GLU A 345 5.76 2.46 20.51
N LEU A 346 5.33 1.50 19.70
CA LEU A 346 4.56 1.79 18.50
C LEU A 346 3.11 2.04 18.88
N TRP A 347 2.39 0.98 19.16
CA TRP A 347 0.99 1.01 19.61
C TRP A 347 0.71 -0.19 20.48
N GLU A 348 -0.14 0.01 21.49
CA GLU A 348 -0.77 -1.05 22.23
C GLU A 348 -2.21 -1.26 21.75
N ALA A 349 -2.81 -2.41 22.06
CA ALA A 349 -4.22 -2.69 21.73
C ALA A 349 -5.17 -1.60 22.24
N LYS A 350 -4.89 -1.02 23.42
CA LYS A 350 -5.68 0.08 24.04
C LYS A 350 -5.69 1.38 23.21
N ASP A 351 -4.68 1.60 22.37
CA ASP A 351 -4.58 2.81 21.53
C ASP A 351 -5.56 2.76 20.36
N LEU A 352 -5.91 1.56 19.91
CA LEU A 352 -6.85 1.36 18.81
C LEU A 352 -8.27 1.68 19.30
N LYS A 353 -8.97 2.53 18.58
CA LYS A 353 -10.34 2.95 18.92
C LYS A 353 -11.41 2.36 18.01
N ILE A 354 -10.99 1.60 17.00
CA ILE A 354 -11.84 0.73 16.17
C ILE A 354 -11.12 -0.60 15.98
N PRO A 355 -11.83 -1.70 15.67
CA PRO A 355 -11.20 -2.97 15.37
C PRO A 355 -10.27 -2.86 14.16
N VAL A 356 -9.05 -3.35 14.30
CA VAL A 356 -8.11 -3.59 13.18
C VAL A 356 -7.95 -5.10 13.06
N TYR A 357 -8.38 -5.63 11.92
CA TYR A 357 -8.39 -7.08 11.68
C TYR A 357 -7.11 -7.49 10.97
N ASN A 358 -6.47 -8.56 11.45
CA ASN A 358 -5.37 -9.17 10.73
C ASN A 358 -5.90 -10.00 9.53
N THR A 359 -5.06 -10.27 8.57
CA THR A 359 -5.44 -11.02 7.34
C THR A 359 -5.13 -12.51 7.43
N GLU A 360 -4.57 -12.98 8.54
CA GLU A 360 -4.24 -14.39 8.74
C GLU A 360 -5.48 -15.18 9.21
N ASP A 361 -6.12 -14.71 10.27
CA ASP A 361 -7.26 -15.40 10.89
C ASP A 361 -8.52 -14.52 11.02
N GLY A 362 -8.44 -13.26 10.57
CA GLY A 362 -9.53 -12.29 10.64
C GLY A 362 -9.86 -11.79 12.05
N LYS A 363 -9.01 -12.08 13.03
CA LYS A 363 -9.21 -11.56 14.40
C LYS A 363 -8.77 -10.10 14.51
N SER A 364 -9.42 -9.39 15.40
CA SER A 364 -9.07 -8.02 15.71
C SER A 364 -7.93 -7.96 16.72
N PHE A 365 -6.96 -7.06 16.49
CA PHE A 365 -5.90 -6.74 17.45
C PHE A 365 -6.42 -6.17 18.77
N LEU A 366 -7.65 -5.66 18.84
CA LEU A 366 -8.27 -5.23 20.10
C LEU A 366 -8.43 -6.37 21.12
N TYR A 367 -8.46 -7.62 20.67
CA TYR A 367 -8.70 -8.80 21.49
C TYR A 367 -7.46 -9.70 21.63
N LEU A 368 -6.32 -9.26 21.14
CA LEU A 368 -5.03 -9.92 21.40
C LEU A 368 -4.53 -9.43 22.77
N ILE A 369 -4.95 -10.13 23.82
CA ILE A 369 -4.44 -9.99 25.19
C ILE A 369 -3.48 -11.14 25.44
#